data_350e9a9fb43e88f99bf2e1777d169bcf
#
_entry.id   350e9a9fb43e88f99bf2e1777d169bcf
#
_cell.length_a   1.000
_cell.length_b   1.000
_cell.length_c   1.000
_cell.angle_alpha   90.00
_cell.angle_beta   90.00
_cell.angle_gamma   90.00
#
_symmetry.space_group_name_H-M   'P 1'
#
loop_
_entity.id
_entity.type
_entity.pdbx_description
1 polymer ?
#
loop_
_entity_poly.entity_id
_entity_poly.type
_entity_poly.pdbx_seq_one_letter_code
_entity_poly.pdbx_strand_id
1 'polypeptide(L)'
;PAEGKIMLNRPLYHNLMKHDEYFTRYHDYFDKLLSEYFESGRFAVTLRQTAKQIAPYVQKDPTAFCSYEDHQLAVDTLEEVCLLRAENIRGQLDGEIPATIRGQQENPDAKVDASVVKLTDLGDFEDLESAKERQDAALRDITGKST
;
A
#
# COMPACT_ATOMS: atom_id res chain seq x y z
N PRO A 1 15.05 2.46 5.89
CA PRO A 1 14.84 3.91 5.83
C PRO A 1 14.35 4.46 7.16
N ALA A 2 15.21 4.41 8.17
CA ALA A 2 14.94 4.99 9.48
C ALA A 2 15.43 6.45 9.58
N GLU A 3 15.65 7.09 8.45
CA GLU A 3 16.13 8.46 8.37
C GLU A 3 14.96 9.43 8.24
N GLY A 4 14.98 10.47 9.05
CA GLY A 4 14.02 11.56 9.03
C GLY A 4 13.37 11.84 10.37
N LYS A 5 12.88 13.06 10.54
CA LYS A 5 12.26 13.54 11.78
C LYS A 5 11.08 12.66 12.24
N ILE A 6 10.34 12.05 11.31
CA ILE A 6 9.17 11.20 11.63
C ILE A 6 9.62 9.96 12.40
N MET A 7 10.72 9.32 12.00
CA MET A 7 11.21 8.09 12.66
C MET A 7 11.89 8.40 13.99
N LEU A 8 12.55 9.57 14.11
CA LEU A 8 13.09 10.04 15.38
C LEU A 8 12.00 10.25 16.42
N ASN A 9 10.80 10.68 16.01
CA ASN A 9 9.65 10.85 16.87
C ASN A 9 8.92 9.54 17.23
N ARG A 10 9.43 8.39 16.76
CA ARG A 10 8.94 7.04 17.12
C ARG A 10 9.96 6.35 18.03
N PRO A 11 9.98 6.66 19.34
CA PRO A 11 11.08 6.29 20.22
C PRO A 11 11.26 4.77 20.34
N LEU A 12 10.19 3.98 20.28
CA LEU A 12 10.28 2.53 20.34
C LEU A 12 11.06 1.98 19.12
N TYR A 13 10.64 2.30 17.92
CA TYR A 13 11.31 1.85 16.70
C TYR A 13 12.75 2.37 16.63
N HIS A 14 12.93 3.68 16.81
CA HIS A 14 14.25 4.31 16.73
C HIS A 14 15.26 3.71 17.71
N ASN A 15 14.84 3.43 18.94
CA ASN A 15 15.73 2.85 19.93
C ASN A 15 16.01 1.37 19.67
N LEU A 16 15.02 0.58 19.27
CA LEU A 16 15.23 -0.82 18.93
C LEU A 16 16.18 -0.98 17.73
N MET A 17 16.06 -0.16 16.69
CA MET A 17 16.89 -0.24 15.49
C MET A 17 18.35 0.19 15.71
N LYS A 18 18.72 0.73 16.89
CA LYS A 18 20.11 0.99 17.27
C LYS A 18 20.86 -0.25 17.76
N HIS A 19 20.13 -1.31 18.08
CA HIS A 19 20.72 -2.56 18.55
C HIS A 19 20.81 -3.56 17.40
N ASP A 20 22.01 -4.03 17.11
CA ASP A 20 22.30 -4.91 15.98
C ASP A 20 21.43 -6.18 15.99
N GLU A 21 21.15 -6.75 17.18
CA GLU A 21 20.29 -7.92 17.30
C GLU A 21 18.88 -7.65 16.78
N TYR A 22 18.26 -6.52 17.16
CA TYR A 22 16.89 -6.20 16.72
C TYR A 22 16.87 -5.74 15.26
N PHE A 23 17.91 -5.04 14.82
CA PHE A 23 18.07 -4.65 13.43
C PHE A 23 18.18 -5.89 12.53
N THR A 24 19.02 -6.86 12.87
CA THR A 24 19.17 -8.11 12.12
C THR A 24 17.84 -8.88 12.09
N ARG A 25 17.21 -9.06 13.26
CA ARG A 25 15.90 -9.76 13.34
C ARG A 25 14.81 -9.08 12.52
N TYR A 26 14.82 -7.76 12.45
CA TYR A 26 13.89 -6.99 11.62
C TYR A 26 14.09 -7.29 10.13
N HIS A 27 15.33 -7.35 9.68
CA HIS A 27 15.67 -7.71 8.29
C HIS A 27 15.34 -9.17 7.99
N ASP A 28 15.60 -10.11 8.91
CA ASP A 28 15.23 -11.52 8.76
C ASP A 28 13.72 -11.70 8.58
N TYR A 29 12.91 -10.94 9.31
CA TYR A 29 11.44 -10.97 9.13
C TYR A 29 11.00 -10.40 7.78
N PHE A 30 11.66 -9.36 7.27
CA PHE A 30 11.38 -8.86 5.93
C PHE A 30 11.79 -9.86 4.86
N ASP A 31 12.97 -10.45 4.96
CA ASP A 31 13.43 -11.49 4.05
C ASP A 31 12.44 -12.66 4.00
N LYS A 32 12.04 -13.14 5.17
CA LYS A 32 11.04 -14.20 5.29
C LYS A 32 9.68 -13.81 4.70
N LEU A 33 9.21 -12.59 4.93
CA LEU A 33 7.97 -12.10 4.35
C LEU A 33 8.05 -12.05 2.82
N LEU A 34 9.16 -11.57 2.28
CA LEU A 34 9.35 -11.49 0.83
C LEU A 34 9.37 -12.89 0.23
N SER A 35 10.23 -13.78 0.74
CA SER A 35 10.40 -15.13 0.19
C SER A 35 9.15 -16.02 0.32
N GLU A 36 8.48 -16.00 1.49
CA GLU A 36 7.37 -16.92 1.75
C GLU A 36 6.00 -16.38 1.27
N TYR A 37 5.86 -15.08 1.07
CA TYR A 37 4.56 -14.50 0.74
C TYR A 37 4.52 -13.83 -0.64
N PHE A 38 5.53 -13.03 -0.99
CA PHE A 38 5.56 -12.33 -2.27
C PHE A 38 6.20 -13.16 -3.38
N GLU A 39 7.44 -13.58 -3.21
CA GLU A 39 8.23 -14.30 -4.21
C GLU A 39 7.68 -15.70 -4.47
N SER A 40 7.06 -16.32 -3.47
CA SER A 40 6.33 -17.58 -3.62
C SER A 40 5.03 -17.47 -4.44
N GLY A 41 4.58 -16.27 -4.79
CA GLY A 41 3.31 -16.00 -5.46
C GLY A 41 2.07 -16.10 -4.55
N ARG A 42 2.24 -16.39 -3.26
CA ARG A 42 1.13 -16.54 -2.31
C ARG A 42 0.32 -15.26 -2.16
N PHE A 43 0.97 -14.10 -2.21
CA PHE A 43 0.29 -12.80 -2.18
C PHE A 43 -0.70 -12.65 -3.32
N ALA A 44 -0.25 -12.85 -4.58
CA ALA A 44 -1.10 -12.72 -5.76
C ALA A 44 -2.30 -13.69 -5.71
N VAL A 45 -2.06 -14.94 -5.34
CA VAL A 45 -3.13 -15.95 -5.17
C VAL A 45 -4.14 -15.49 -4.12
N THR A 46 -3.68 -15.03 -2.96
CA THR A 46 -4.56 -14.57 -1.87
C THR A 46 -5.37 -13.37 -2.28
N LEU A 47 -4.74 -12.37 -2.92
CA LEU A 47 -5.41 -11.16 -3.41
C LEU A 47 -6.52 -11.52 -4.40
N ARG A 48 -6.21 -12.33 -5.42
CA ARG A 48 -7.16 -12.74 -6.44
C ARG A 48 -8.33 -13.57 -5.89
N GLN A 49 -8.05 -14.47 -4.94
CA GLN A 49 -9.10 -15.24 -4.27
C GLN A 49 -10.01 -14.33 -3.45
N THR A 50 -9.45 -13.38 -2.70
CA THR A 50 -10.23 -12.42 -1.92
C THR A 50 -11.07 -11.53 -2.82
N ALA A 51 -10.49 -10.95 -3.88
CA ALA A 51 -11.20 -10.13 -4.85
C ALA A 51 -12.39 -10.90 -5.48
N LYS A 52 -12.19 -12.17 -5.87
CA LYS A 52 -13.24 -13.03 -6.39
C LYS A 52 -14.35 -13.28 -5.36
N GLN A 53 -13.99 -13.48 -4.10
CA GLN A 53 -14.95 -13.74 -3.01
C GLN A 53 -15.84 -12.54 -2.74
N ILE A 54 -15.28 -11.32 -2.75
CA ILE A 54 -16.04 -10.09 -2.47
C ILE A 54 -16.76 -9.52 -3.69
N ALA A 55 -16.37 -9.88 -4.92
CA ALA A 55 -16.93 -9.35 -6.17
C ALA A 55 -18.45 -9.28 -6.22
N PRO A 56 -19.22 -10.33 -5.84
CA PRO A 56 -20.69 -10.28 -5.89
C PRO A 56 -21.31 -9.27 -4.92
N TYR A 57 -20.59 -8.93 -3.86
CA TYR A 57 -21.01 -7.95 -2.86
C TYR A 57 -20.70 -6.54 -3.36
N VAL A 58 -19.52 -6.31 -3.89
CA VAL A 58 -19.12 -5.02 -4.48
C VAL A 58 -20.04 -4.63 -5.63
N GLN A 59 -20.40 -5.58 -6.51
CA GLN A 59 -21.31 -5.33 -7.63
C GLN A 59 -22.72 -4.91 -7.21
N LYS A 60 -23.16 -5.33 -6.03
CA LYS A 60 -24.53 -5.11 -5.54
C LYS A 60 -24.61 -4.03 -4.47
N ASP A 61 -23.48 -3.45 -4.09
CA ASP A 61 -23.43 -2.45 -3.04
C ASP A 61 -24.09 -1.14 -3.51
N PRO A 62 -25.26 -0.78 -2.96
CA PRO A 62 -25.94 0.46 -3.35
C PRO A 62 -25.23 1.72 -2.80
N THR A 63 -24.26 1.54 -1.92
CA THR A 63 -23.46 2.62 -1.30
C THR A 63 -22.08 2.74 -1.90
N ALA A 64 -21.77 1.96 -2.94
CA ALA A 64 -20.48 2.00 -3.61
C ALA A 64 -20.15 3.43 -4.10
N PHE A 65 -18.93 3.86 -3.84
CA PHE A 65 -18.42 5.16 -4.27
C PHE A 65 -17.64 5.09 -5.60
N CYS A 66 -17.40 3.89 -6.12
CA CYS A 66 -16.77 3.64 -7.41
C CYS A 66 -17.56 2.58 -8.20
N SER A 67 -17.31 2.50 -9.50
CA SER A 67 -17.87 1.44 -10.33
C SER A 67 -17.19 0.09 -10.04
N TYR A 68 -17.82 -1.00 -10.48
CA TYR A 68 -17.21 -2.33 -10.36
C TYR A 68 -15.96 -2.46 -11.22
N GLU A 69 -15.94 -1.82 -12.38
CA GLU A 69 -14.81 -1.74 -13.28
C GLU A 69 -13.63 -1.01 -12.64
N ASP A 70 -13.87 0.11 -11.96
CA ASP A 70 -12.84 0.83 -11.20
C ASP A 70 -12.30 -0.02 -10.06
N HIS A 71 -13.17 -0.75 -9.35
CA HIS A 71 -12.74 -1.70 -8.32
C HIS A 71 -11.84 -2.79 -8.89
N GLN A 72 -12.15 -3.34 -10.07
CA GLN A 72 -11.31 -4.35 -10.72
C GLN A 72 -9.95 -3.78 -11.10
N LEU A 73 -9.93 -2.60 -11.71
CA LEU A 73 -8.71 -1.88 -12.05
C LEU A 73 -7.85 -1.61 -10.79
N ALA A 74 -8.49 -1.18 -9.71
CA ALA A 74 -7.81 -0.94 -8.44
C ALA A 74 -7.18 -2.22 -7.85
N VAL A 75 -7.85 -3.37 -7.97
CA VAL A 75 -7.29 -4.67 -7.54
C VAL A 75 -6.08 -5.05 -8.37
N ASP A 76 -6.13 -4.88 -9.69
CA ASP A 76 -5.01 -5.17 -10.59
C ASP A 76 -3.82 -4.25 -10.27
N THR A 77 -4.08 -2.96 -10.14
CA THR A 77 -3.06 -1.96 -9.79
C THR A 77 -2.45 -2.22 -8.41
N LEU A 78 -3.27 -2.63 -7.43
CA LEU A 78 -2.78 -2.96 -6.09
C LEU A 78 -1.82 -4.14 -6.12
N GLU A 79 -2.12 -5.18 -6.92
CA GLU A 79 -1.22 -6.33 -7.09
C GLU A 79 0.13 -5.87 -7.62
N GLU A 80 0.14 -5.07 -8.67
CA GLU A 80 1.34 -4.58 -9.32
C GLU A 80 2.17 -3.68 -8.39
N VAL A 81 1.54 -2.72 -7.71
CA VAL A 81 2.19 -1.86 -6.72
C VAL A 81 2.85 -2.67 -5.61
N CYS A 82 2.14 -3.69 -5.10
CA CYS A 82 2.67 -4.51 -4.02
C CYS A 82 3.85 -5.37 -4.46
N LEU A 83 3.82 -5.92 -5.68
CA LEU A 83 4.92 -6.71 -6.24
C LEU A 83 6.16 -5.85 -6.50
N LEU A 84 6.00 -4.69 -7.13
CA LEU A 84 7.10 -3.72 -7.34
C LEU A 84 7.67 -3.23 -6.00
N ARG A 85 6.82 -3.07 -5.00
CA ARG A 85 7.26 -2.71 -3.65
C ARG A 85 8.08 -3.82 -3.00
N ALA A 86 7.67 -5.06 -3.18
CA ALA A 86 8.40 -6.23 -2.68
C ALA A 86 9.77 -6.34 -3.36
N GLU A 87 9.84 -6.17 -4.68
CA GLU A 87 11.08 -6.12 -5.44
C GLU A 87 12.02 -5.01 -4.95
N ASN A 88 11.50 -3.81 -4.73
CA ASN A 88 12.28 -2.70 -4.20
C ASN A 88 12.84 -3.00 -2.80
N ILE A 89 12.05 -3.64 -1.92
CA ILE A 89 12.51 -4.01 -0.58
C ILE A 89 13.57 -5.12 -0.68
N ARG A 90 13.40 -6.09 -1.58
CA ARG A 90 14.39 -7.12 -1.86
C ARG A 90 15.74 -6.50 -2.25
N GLY A 91 15.73 -5.61 -3.24
CA GLY A 91 16.96 -4.91 -3.65
C GLY A 91 17.60 -4.07 -2.53
N GLN A 92 16.80 -3.54 -1.59
CA GLN A 92 17.35 -2.86 -0.40
C GLN A 92 18.00 -3.84 0.58
N LEU A 93 17.42 -5.03 0.79
CA LEU A 93 18.01 -6.06 1.66
C LEU A 93 19.32 -6.62 1.07
N ASP A 94 19.34 -6.80 -0.24
CA ASP A 94 20.52 -7.33 -0.97
C ASP A 94 21.59 -6.25 -1.18
N GLY A 95 21.32 -4.99 -0.84
CA GLY A 95 22.24 -3.86 -0.97
C GLY A 95 22.36 -3.29 -2.39
N GLU A 96 21.54 -3.74 -3.31
CA GLU A 96 21.50 -3.26 -4.70
C GLU A 96 20.78 -1.91 -4.83
N ILE A 97 19.76 -1.69 -3.99
CA ILE A 97 19.00 -0.45 -3.92
C ILE A 97 19.34 0.28 -2.60
N PRO A 98 19.70 1.56 -2.64
CA PRO A 98 19.93 2.31 -1.41
C PRO A 98 18.70 2.33 -0.49
N ALA A 99 18.90 2.03 0.80
CA ALA A 99 17.80 1.97 1.77
C ALA A 99 17.27 3.35 2.20
N THR A 100 17.92 4.45 1.82
CA THR A 100 17.54 5.80 2.19
C THR A 100 16.95 6.57 1.00
N ILE A 101 16.03 7.49 1.26
CA ILE A 101 15.46 8.36 0.22
C ILE A 101 16.55 9.16 -0.48
N ARG A 102 17.50 9.68 0.30
CA ARG A 102 18.65 10.43 -0.25
C ARG A 102 19.51 9.54 -1.15
N GLY A 103 19.88 8.36 -0.71
CA GLY A 103 20.66 7.41 -1.51
C GLY A 103 19.95 7.03 -2.82
N GLN A 104 18.63 6.86 -2.79
CA GLN A 104 17.83 6.60 -3.99
C GLN A 104 17.71 7.82 -4.92
N GLN A 105 17.76 9.03 -4.40
CA GLN A 105 17.80 10.24 -5.21
C GLN A 105 19.18 10.44 -5.88
N GLU A 106 20.24 10.07 -5.18
CA GLU A 106 21.61 10.13 -5.70
C GLU A 106 21.91 8.99 -6.72
N ASN A 107 21.12 7.89 -6.67
CA ASN A 107 21.25 6.72 -7.57
C ASN A 107 19.90 6.38 -8.20
N PRO A 108 19.38 7.19 -9.12
CA PRO A 108 18.05 6.99 -9.69
C PRO A 108 17.94 5.68 -10.50
N ASP A 109 19.03 5.23 -11.12
CA ASP A 109 19.07 4.02 -11.95
C ASP A 109 19.03 2.71 -11.13
N ALA A 110 19.27 2.79 -9.81
CA ALA A 110 19.18 1.64 -8.92
C ALA A 110 17.74 1.35 -8.45
N LYS A 111 16.76 2.17 -8.85
CA LYS A 111 15.36 1.99 -8.45
C LYS A 111 14.63 1.00 -9.36
N VAL A 112 13.64 0.34 -8.80
CA VAL A 112 12.67 -0.44 -9.60
C VAL A 112 11.88 0.52 -10.50
N ASP A 113 11.73 0.16 -11.76
CA ASP A 113 10.90 0.93 -12.70
C ASP A 113 9.41 0.70 -12.40
N ALA A 114 8.77 1.73 -11.90
CA ALA A 114 7.33 1.74 -11.61
C ALA A 114 6.54 2.62 -12.60
N SER A 115 7.11 2.96 -13.77
CA SER A 115 6.50 3.85 -14.77
C SER A 115 5.21 3.28 -15.36
N VAL A 116 5.02 1.97 -15.30
CA VAL A 116 3.82 1.28 -15.79
C VAL A 116 2.62 1.47 -14.86
N VAL A 117 2.85 1.84 -13.61
CA VAL A 117 1.79 1.98 -12.59
C VAL A 117 1.28 3.41 -12.55
N LYS A 118 -0.04 3.55 -12.62
CA LYS A 118 -0.74 4.80 -12.34
C LYS A 118 -1.42 4.70 -11.00
N LEU A 119 -0.93 5.42 -9.99
CA LEU A 119 -1.48 5.37 -8.64
C LEU A 119 -2.94 5.88 -8.56
N THR A 120 -3.37 6.72 -9.50
CA THR A 120 -4.78 7.15 -9.63
C THR A 120 -5.74 6.00 -9.95
N ASP A 121 -5.22 4.89 -10.50
CA ASP A 121 -6.03 3.70 -10.77
C ASP A 121 -6.39 2.91 -9.48
N LEU A 122 -5.77 3.25 -8.33
CA LEU A 122 -6.17 2.76 -7.01
C LEU A 122 -7.39 3.49 -6.43
N GLY A 123 -7.80 4.60 -7.03
CA GLY A 123 -8.85 5.51 -6.58
C GLY A 123 -8.32 6.90 -6.28
N ASP A 124 -9.22 7.87 -6.25
CA ASP A 124 -8.90 9.27 -5.93
C ASP A 124 -9.41 9.63 -4.54
N PHE A 125 -8.71 10.54 -3.85
CA PHE A 125 -9.18 11.10 -2.59
C PHE A 125 -10.46 11.93 -2.77
N GLU A 126 -10.65 12.55 -3.94
CA GLU A 126 -11.87 13.29 -4.27
C GLU A 126 -13.10 12.37 -4.30
N ASP A 127 -12.95 11.09 -4.66
CA ASP A 127 -14.02 10.09 -4.61
C ASP A 127 -14.48 9.83 -3.17
N LEU A 128 -13.55 9.82 -2.21
CA LEU A 128 -13.85 9.68 -0.80
C LEU A 128 -14.53 10.92 -0.21
N GLU A 129 -14.13 12.13 -0.62
CA GLU A 129 -14.76 13.38 -0.19
C GLU A 129 -16.18 13.49 -0.75
N SER A 130 -16.39 13.19 -2.03
CA SER A 130 -17.72 13.19 -2.65
C SER A 130 -18.66 12.11 -2.07
N ALA A 131 -18.12 10.96 -1.67
CA ALA A 131 -18.89 9.91 -0.97
C ALA A 131 -19.28 10.37 0.43
N LYS A 132 -18.38 11.02 1.15
CA LYS A 132 -18.64 11.60 2.48
C LYS A 132 -19.68 12.72 2.41
N GLU A 133 -19.59 13.61 1.44
CA GLU A 133 -20.58 14.66 1.21
C GLU A 133 -21.97 14.10 0.92
N ARG A 134 -22.07 13.04 0.10
CA ARG A 134 -23.33 12.34 -0.19
C ARG A 134 -23.89 11.66 1.06
N GLN A 135 -23.04 11.04 1.88
CA GLN A 135 -23.43 10.41 3.14
C GLN A 135 -23.91 11.45 4.16
N ASP A 136 -23.22 12.56 4.28
CA ASP A 136 -23.60 13.68 5.16
C ASP A 136 -24.90 14.35 4.69
N ALA A 137 -25.13 14.47 3.37
CA ALA A 137 -26.37 14.97 2.81
C ALA A 137 -27.53 14.02 3.10
N ALA A 138 -27.36 12.70 2.93
CA ALA A 138 -28.36 11.70 3.26
C ALA A 138 -28.70 11.67 4.76
N LEU A 139 -27.71 11.82 5.63
CA LEU A 139 -27.89 11.92 7.07
C LEU A 139 -28.65 13.19 7.47
N ARG A 140 -28.40 14.33 6.84
CA ARG A 140 -29.14 15.59 7.05
C ARG A 140 -30.61 15.43 6.66
N ASP A 141 -30.88 14.78 5.55
CA ASP A 141 -32.25 14.52 5.05
C ASP A 141 -33.06 13.63 6.00
N ILE A 142 -32.43 12.60 6.57
CA ILE A 142 -33.06 11.68 7.53
C ILE A 142 -33.25 12.33 8.91
N THR A 143 -32.34 13.18 9.33
CA THR A 143 -32.34 13.77 10.69
C THR A 143 -33.12 15.09 10.78
N GLY A 144 -33.49 15.69 9.67
CA GLY A 144 -34.23 16.97 9.62
C GLY A 144 -33.47 18.15 10.24
N LYS A 145 -32.16 18.02 10.48
CA LYS A 145 -31.30 19.08 10.98
C LYS A 145 -30.73 19.86 9.81
N SER A 146 -31.51 20.81 9.32
CA SER A 146 -31.01 21.92 8.53
C SER A 146 -30.32 22.90 9.50
N THR A 147 -29.05 23.15 9.29
CA THR A 147 -28.34 24.28 9.95
C THR A 147 -28.68 25.57 9.28
#